data_e22208930cfc87dd295442297498895e
#
_entry.id   e22208930cfc87dd295442297498895e
#
_cell.length_a   1.000
_cell.length_b   1.000
_cell.length_c   1.000
_cell.angle_alpha   90.00
_cell.angle_beta   90.00
_cell.angle_gamma   90.00
#
_symmetry.space_group_name_H-M   'P 1'
#
loop_
_entity.id
_entity.type
_entity.pdbx_description
1 polymer ?
#
loop_
_entity_poly.entity_id
_entity_poly.type
_entity_poly.pdbx_seq_one_letter_code
_entity_poly.pdbx_strand_id
1 'polypeptide(L)'
;MSNEFDSNKLENCFELALENIIKHGDTDIFPYPFESRLFEDDKEKVKAALMQTFNDFENKRIEIPPNIINSFSSIGYYGYRWATQIDPFWNAFFLGLVLKIADDIERNRSTKTQVYSYRFKPNLAEGSLFDKDISWRKYQEDSISECSNDEIKYVLTCDIADFYPRIYHHRLENALDRVDPNKDYSGKIKKLLQTFSETKSYGVPVGCPASRILAELALDSIDKLLSMNRINYKRYVDDFVIFCNSREDAHKILTLLSKKLMENEGLTLQKQKTNIVTKEEFLSVTKAKLHGNDEDEESPMKAKFMSLPIRFDPYSANAIEEYEEIKESLKDFDLLAMLSSELQKSKINQSFSKHLIKAFSATSDEIISSAFKVMFNNLHELYPIFTTIIQVANSNWQKLSAETKDIILDKITALIKQDSGNDSNLLIVFYVQLMPDDFVMQLHRF
;
A
#
# COMPACT_ATOMS: atom_id res chain seq x y z
N MET A 1 12.16 -8.94 -29.87
CA MET A 1 11.67 -10.20 -29.23
C MET A 1 11.00 -9.77 -27.95
N SER A 2 9.70 -9.93 -27.82
CA SER A 2 8.98 -9.64 -26.56
C SER A 2 9.48 -10.62 -25.50
N ASN A 3 10.18 -10.10 -24.49
CA ASN A 3 10.49 -10.87 -23.28
C ASN A 3 9.16 -11.10 -22.53
N GLU A 4 8.34 -12.05 -23.01
CA GLU A 4 7.20 -12.51 -22.25
C GLU A 4 7.73 -13.18 -20.98
N PHE A 5 7.18 -12.77 -19.85
CA PHE A 5 7.50 -13.36 -18.56
C PHE A 5 7.04 -14.82 -18.54
N ASP A 6 7.97 -15.73 -18.26
CA ASP A 6 7.70 -17.17 -18.12
C ASP A 6 7.88 -17.58 -16.66
N SER A 7 6.76 -17.69 -15.93
CA SER A 7 6.72 -18.13 -14.54
C SER A 7 7.16 -19.61 -14.35
N ASN A 8 7.27 -20.39 -15.43
CA ASN A 8 7.72 -21.77 -15.31
C ASN A 8 9.20 -21.88 -14.91
N LYS A 9 9.99 -20.83 -15.15
CA LYS A 9 11.39 -20.77 -14.72
C LYS A 9 11.51 -19.94 -13.45
N LEU A 10 11.95 -20.57 -12.37
CA LEU A 10 12.16 -19.88 -11.08
C LEU A 10 13.15 -18.72 -11.20
N GLU A 11 14.15 -18.83 -12.06
CA GLU A 11 15.13 -17.79 -12.32
C GLU A 11 14.47 -16.51 -12.84
N ASN A 12 13.47 -16.61 -13.72
CA ASN A 12 12.69 -15.47 -14.21
C ASN A 12 11.86 -14.83 -13.08
N CYS A 13 11.36 -15.65 -12.15
CA CYS A 13 10.61 -15.15 -10.99
C CYS A 13 11.52 -14.34 -10.05
N PHE A 14 12.75 -14.78 -9.82
CA PHE A 14 13.72 -14.01 -9.05
C PHE A 14 14.15 -12.74 -9.79
N GLU A 15 14.32 -12.81 -11.10
CA GLU A 15 14.63 -11.62 -11.90
C GLU A 15 13.51 -10.57 -11.80
N LEU A 16 12.25 -10.98 -11.95
CA LEU A 16 11.10 -10.08 -11.79
C LEU A 16 10.98 -9.55 -10.35
N ALA A 17 11.28 -10.37 -9.34
CA ALA A 17 11.28 -9.93 -7.95
C ALA A 17 12.32 -8.82 -7.70
N LEU A 18 13.54 -8.99 -8.23
CA LEU A 18 14.58 -7.99 -8.15
C LEU A 18 14.20 -6.71 -8.91
N GLU A 19 13.70 -6.82 -10.16
CA GLU A 19 13.22 -5.66 -10.92
C GLU A 19 12.11 -4.90 -10.21
N ASN A 20 11.19 -5.62 -9.56
CA ASN A 20 10.12 -5.01 -8.79
C ASN A 20 10.66 -4.22 -7.59
N ILE A 21 11.57 -4.82 -6.82
CA ILE A 21 12.16 -4.16 -5.64
C ILE A 21 13.01 -2.96 -6.06
N ILE A 22 13.82 -3.09 -7.11
CA ILE A 22 14.68 -2.00 -7.62
C ILE A 22 13.82 -0.80 -8.04
N LYS A 23 12.72 -1.02 -8.76
CA LYS A 23 11.91 0.07 -9.34
C LYS A 23 10.82 0.61 -8.43
N HIS A 24 10.25 -0.23 -7.58
CA HIS A 24 9.06 0.11 -6.79
C HIS A 24 9.26 0.01 -5.27
N GLY A 25 10.45 -0.44 -4.83
CA GLY A 25 10.71 -0.71 -3.41
C GLY A 25 10.22 -2.07 -2.96
N ASP A 26 10.69 -2.49 -1.83
CA ASP A 26 10.35 -3.77 -1.22
C ASP A 26 9.08 -3.70 -0.36
N THR A 27 8.64 -2.50 -0.02
CA THR A 27 7.42 -2.22 0.75
C THR A 27 6.90 -0.82 0.42
N ASP A 28 5.61 -0.60 0.60
CA ASP A 28 4.96 0.70 0.41
C ASP A 28 4.93 1.58 1.68
N ILE A 29 5.50 1.09 2.78
CA ILE A 29 5.44 1.74 4.09
C ILE A 29 6.80 2.30 4.50
N PHE A 30 7.86 1.51 4.32
CA PHE A 30 9.22 1.90 4.65
C PHE A 30 9.92 2.55 3.45
N PRO A 31 10.96 3.35 3.69
CA PRO A 31 11.79 3.88 2.62
C PRO A 31 12.60 2.78 1.93
N TYR A 32 13.13 3.08 0.76
CA TYR A 32 14.01 2.19 0.01
C TYR A 32 15.24 1.80 0.83
N PRO A 33 15.47 0.52 1.09
CA PRO A 33 16.67 0.09 1.77
C PRO A 33 17.90 0.28 0.87
N PHE A 34 19.08 0.47 1.49
CA PHE A 34 20.35 0.65 0.78
C PHE A 34 20.68 -0.55 -0.12
N GLU A 35 20.31 -1.74 0.31
CA GLU A 35 20.52 -2.99 -0.41
C GLU A 35 19.83 -3.02 -1.78
N SER A 36 18.76 -2.27 -1.98
CA SER A 36 18.12 -2.14 -3.29
C SER A 36 19.07 -1.57 -4.36
N ARG A 37 20.00 -0.70 -3.97
CA ARG A 37 21.06 -0.19 -4.87
C ARG A 37 22.08 -1.27 -5.21
N LEU A 38 22.44 -2.13 -4.23
CA LEU A 38 23.31 -3.27 -4.50
C LEU A 38 22.66 -4.26 -5.47
N PHE A 39 21.34 -4.41 -5.40
CA PHE A 39 20.61 -5.25 -6.35
C PHE A 39 20.64 -4.69 -7.76
N GLU A 40 20.63 -3.38 -7.92
CA GLU A 40 20.77 -2.71 -9.21
C GLU A 40 22.19 -2.86 -9.78
N ASP A 41 23.23 -2.65 -8.94
CA ASP A 41 24.64 -2.70 -9.35
C ASP A 41 25.08 -4.11 -9.79
N ASP A 42 24.58 -5.17 -9.16
CA ASP A 42 25.04 -6.55 -9.41
C ASP A 42 23.91 -7.58 -9.43
N LYS A 43 22.85 -7.25 -10.16
CA LYS A 43 21.60 -8.06 -10.23
C LYS A 43 21.86 -9.55 -10.53
N GLU A 44 22.79 -9.85 -11.43
CA GLU A 44 23.08 -11.24 -11.82
C GLU A 44 23.69 -12.05 -10.67
N LYS A 45 24.57 -11.46 -9.86
CA LYS A 45 25.12 -12.15 -8.69
C LYS A 45 24.05 -12.34 -7.60
N VAL A 46 23.22 -11.34 -7.38
CA VAL A 46 22.11 -11.45 -6.42
C VAL A 46 21.14 -12.55 -6.87
N LYS A 47 20.77 -12.61 -8.15
CA LYS A 47 19.93 -13.66 -8.72
C LYS A 47 20.56 -15.05 -8.54
N ALA A 48 21.86 -15.19 -8.80
CA ALA A 48 22.57 -16.43 -8.58
C ALA A 48 22.57 -16.84 -7.09
N ALA A 49 22.73 -15.90 -6.16
CA ALA A 49 22.64 -16.14 -4.73
C ALA A 49 21.22 -16.59 -4.30
N LEU A 50 20.18 -15.99 -4.87
CA LEU A 50 18.78 -16.42 -4.63
C LEU A 50 18.55 -17.86 -5.11
N MET A 51 19.07 -18.23 -6.30
CA MET A 51 18.99 -19.59 -6.82
C MET A 51 19.77 -20.59 -5.95
N GLN A 52 20.95 -20.21 -5.47
CA GLN A 52 21.73 -21.03 -4.53
C GLN A 52 20.95 -21.22 -3.22
N THR A 53 20.33 -20.15 -2.70
CA THR A 53 19.49 -20.22 -1.49
C THR A 53 18.28 -21.11 -1.69
N PHE A 54 17.67 -21.15 -2.88
CA PHE A 54 16.59 -22.07 -3.17
C PHE A 54 17.02 -23.54 -3.09
N ASN A 55 18.20 -23.86 -3.65
CA ASN A 55 18.75 -25.21 -3.68
C ASN A 55 19.22 -25.70 -2.29
N ASP A 56 19.67 -24.79 -1.44
CA ASP A 56 20.20 -25.09 -0.10
C ASP A 56 19.48 -24.29 1.00
N PHE A 57 18.17 -24.23 0.90
CA PHE A 57 17.32 -23.35 1.70
C PHE A 57 17.49 -23.51 3.21
N GLU A 58 17.55 -24.75 3.73
CA GLU A 58 17.62 -24.97 5.16
C GLU A 58 18.95 -24.51 5.76
N ASN A 59 20.07 -24.76 5.09
CA ASN A 59 21.37 -24.33 5.56
C ASN A 59 21.50 -22.80 5.44
N LYS A 60 21.07 -22.24 4.31
CA LYS A 60 21.14 -20.79 4.09
C LYS A 60 20.29 -20.00 5.08
N ARG A 61 19.12 -20.49 5.46
CA ARG A 61 18.25 -19.89 6.47
C ARG A 61 18.87 -19.92 7.87
N ILE A 62 19.74 -20.90 8.18
CA ILE A 62 20.48 -20.96 9.44
C ILE A 62 21.73 -20.07 9.39
N GLU A 63 22.44 -20.06 8.26
CA GLU A 63 23.67 -19.32 8.05
C GLU A 63 23.40 -17.78 8.01
N ILE A 64 22.35 -17.38 7.33
CA ILE A 64 21.90 -15.99 7.18
C ILE A 64 20.41 -15.94 7.54
N PRO A 65 20.06 -15.89 8.82
CA PRO A 65 18.65 -15.97 9.22
C PRO A 65 17.87 -14.74 8.70
N PRO A 66 16.63 -14.95 8.19
CA PRO A 66 15.76 -13.85 7.81
C PRO A 66 15.53 -12.92 8.98
N ASN A 67 15.87 -11.65 8.79
CA ASN A 67 15.63 -10.61 9.77
C ASN A 67 14.38 -9.80 9.39
N ILE A 68 13.60 -9.40 10.39
CA ILE A 68 12.43 -8.55 10.23
C ILE A 68 12.44 -7.43 11.27
N ILE A 69 11.90 -6.31 10.86
CA ILE A 69 11.65 -5.18 11.74
C ILE A 69 10.16 -4.89 11.68
N ASN A 70 9.52 -4.90 12.84
CA ASN A 70 8.12 -4.52 12.98
C ASN A 70 8.04 -3.12 13.58
N SER A 71 7.25 -2.26 12.99
CA SER A 71 7.02 -0.89 13.48
C SER A 71 5.55 -0.55 13.46
N PHE A 72 5.12 0.30 14.39
CA PHE A 72 3.77 0.87 14.36
C PHE A 72 3.71 2.03 13.36
N SER A 73 2.85 1.89 12.35
CA SER A 73 2.52 2.95 11.41
C SER A 73 1.16 3.53 11.75
N SER A 74 1.06 4.84 11.91
CA SER A 74 -0.21 5.50 12.19
C SER A 74 -1.18 5.37 11.01
N ILE A 75 -2.44 5.05 11.32
CA ILE A 75 -3.57 5.10 10.39
C ILE A 75 -4.52 6.17 10.89
N GLY A 76 -4.40 7.37 10.36
CA GLY A 76 -5.15 8.50 10.87
C GLY A 76 -4.68 8.95 12.25
N TYR A 77 -5.57 9.61 13.01
CA TYR A 77 -5.24 10.18 14.33
C TYR A 77 -5.31 9.19 15.49
N TYR A 78 -6.08 8.11 15.35
CA TYR A 78 -6.47 7.25 16.47
C TYR A 78 -6.22 5.77 16.22
N GLY A 79 -5.54 5.44 15.13
CA GLY A 79 -5.27 4.06 14.75
C GLY A 79 -3.80 3.82 14.41
N TYR A 80 -3.35 2.61 14.68
CA TYR A 80 -2.03 2.15 14.29
C TYR A 80 -2.16 0.81 13.58
N ARG A 81 -1.24 0.54 12.68
CA ARG A 81 -1.08 -0.79 12.07
C ARG A 81 0.37 -1.24 12.20
N TRP A 82 0.57 -2.52 12.28
CA TRP A 82 1.89 -3.08 12.10
C TRP A 82 2.36 -2.87 10.66
N ALA A 83 3.59 -2.42 10.52
CA ALA A 83 4.33 -2.39 9.27
C ALA A 83 5.52 -3.33 9.45
N THR A 84 5.81 -4.16 8.45
CA THR A 84 6.89 -5.14 8.53
C THR A 84 7.90 -4.86 7.42
N GLN A 85 9.15 -4.60 7.81
CA GLN A 85 10.31 -4.59 6.93
C GLN A 85 10.97 -5.96 7.00
N ILE A 86 11.02 -6.67 5.91
CA ILE A 86 11.79 -7.89 5.76
C ILE A 86 13.17 -7.51 5.24
N ASP A 87 14.24 -8.18 5.69
CA ASP A 87 15.55 -8.08 5.06
C ASP A 87 15.43 -8.14 3.52
N PRO A 88 15.99 -7.18 2.76
CA PRO A 88 15.74 -7.05 1.33
C PRO A 88 16.08 -8.31 0.51
N PHE A 89 17.13 -9.04 0.88
CA PHE A 89 17.48 -10.30 0.22
C PHE A 89 16.40 -11.37 0.43
N TRP A 90 15.94 -11.52 1.68
CA TRP A 90 14.87 -12.47 2.01
C TRP A 90 13.52 -12.03 1.49
N ASN A 91 13.28 -10.72 1.35
CA ASN A 91 12.08 -10.21 0.71
C ASN A 91 12.06 -10.54 -0.80
N ALA A 92 13.19 -10.35 -1.49
CA ALA A 92 13.35 -10.76 -2.90
C ALA A 92 13.16 -12.27 -3.07
N PHE A 93 13.73 -13.08 -2.17
CA PHE A 93 13.56 -14.53 -2.17
C PHE A 93 12.09 -14.94 -1.95
N PHE A 94 11.45 -14.36 -0.95
CA PHE A 94 10.03 -14.61 -0.65
C PHE A 94 9.12 -14.21 -1.81
N LEU A 95 9.35 -13.03 -2.38
CA LEU A 95 8.60 -12.57 -3.56
C LEU A 95 8.80 -13.52 -4.74
N GLY A 96 10.02 -13.91 -5.06
CA GLY A 96 10.30 -14.83 -6.16
C GLY A 96 9.60 -16.19 -6.02
N LEU A 97 9.54 -16.75 -4.80
CA LEU A 97 8.79 -17.97 -4.52
C LEU A 97 7.27 -17.79 -4.73
N VAL A 98 6.72 -16.65 -4.30
CA VAL A 98 5.30 -16.36 -4.48
C VAL A 98 4.98 -16.11 -5.95
N LEU A 99 5.86 -15.41 -6.69
CA LEU A 99 5.70 -15.21 -8.14
C LEU A 99 5.69 -16.51 -8.93
N LYS A 100 6.41 -17.53 -8.45
CA LYS A 100 6.45 -18.85 -9.09
C LYS A 100 5.09 -19.56 -9.10
N ILE A 101 4.24 -19.27 -8.11
CA ILE A 101 2.90 -19.84 -7.99
C ILE A 101 1.79 -18.82 -8.30
N ALA A 102 2.15 -17.59 -8.66
CA ALA A 102 1.19 -16.49 -8.82
C ALA A 102 0.23 -16.71 -10.00
N ASP A 103 0.69 -17.31 -11.10
CA ASP A 103 -0.18 -17.66 -12.24
C ASP A 103 -1.23 -18.70 -11.87
N ASP A 104 -0.85 -19.69 -11.04
CA ASP A 104 -1.78 -20.70 -10.55
C ASP A 104 -2.79 -20.11 -9.59
N ILE A 105 -2.36 -19.17 -8.74
CA ILE A 105 -3.26 -18.40 -7.89
C ILE A 105 -4.24 -17.61 -8.76
N GLU A 106 -3.76 -16.80 -9.72
CA GLU A 106 -4.60 -15.95 -10.56
C GLU A 106 -5.63 -16.75 -11.37
N ARG A 107 -5.25 -17.90 -11.93
CA ARG A 107 -6.17 -18.78 -12.68
C ARG A 107 -7.31 -19.32 -11.85
N ASN A 108 -7.10 -19.51 -10.55
CA ASN A 108 -8.10 -20.06 -9.64
C ASN A 108 -9.01 -19.01 -8.98
N ARG A 109 -8.67 -17.72 -9.09
CA ARG A 109 -9.45 -16.61 -8.50
C ARG A 109 -10.79 -16.38 -9.19
N SER A 110 -11.72 -15.81 -8.47
CA SER A 110 -12.97 -15.27 -9.01
C SER A 110 -12.71 -14.23 -10.11
N THR A 111 -13.73 -13.96 -10.93
CA THR A 111 -13.60 -13.11 -12.13
C THR A 111 -13.07 -11.70 -11.82
N LYS A 112 -12.48 -11.05 -12.82
CA LYS A 112 -11.98 -9.66 -12.73
C LYS A 112 -13.11 -8.63 -12.53
N THR A 113 -14.36 -9.03 -12.72
CA THR A 113 -15.54 -8.20 -12.47
C THR A 113 -16.10 -8.35 -11.07
N GLN A 114 -15.61 -9.32 -10.31
CA GLN A 114 -15.96 -9.55 -8.89
C GLN A 114 -14.84 -9.15 -7.94
N VAL A 115 -13.60 -9.53 -8.26
CA VAL A 115 -12.43 -9.24 -7.43
C VAL A 115 -11.45 -8.42 -8.23
N TYR A 116 -11.12 -7.23 -7.75
CA TYR A 116 -10.34 -6.23 -8.50
C TYR A 116 -8.89 -6.11 -8.03
N SER A 117 -8.62 -6.37 -6.76
CA SER A 117 -7.31 -6.13 -6.17
C SER A 117 -6.23 -7.07 -6.70
N TYR A 118 -5.06 -6.52 -6.90
CA TYR A 118 -3.81 -7.26 -7.14
C TYR A 118 -3.91 -8.37 -8.19
N ARG A 119 -4.56 -8.09 -9.33
CA ARG A 119 -4.64 -9.02 -10.46
C ARG A 119 -3.27 -9.24 -11.07
N PHE A 120 -2.78 -10.45 -11.03
CA PHE A 120 -1.44 -10.77 -11.51
C PHE A 120 -1.35 -10.65 -13.04
N LYS A 121 -0.51 -9.74 -13.52
CA LYS A 121 -0.23 -9.47 -14.93
C LYS A 121 1.16 -8.84 -15.02
N PRO A 122 2.20 -9.67 -14.89
CA PRO A 122 3.56 -9.17 -14.75
C PRO A 122 4.10 -8.54 -16.04
N ASN A 123 4.94 -7.51 -15.87
CA ASN A 123 5.74 -6.91 -16.92
C ASN A 123 7.17 -6.76 -16.43
N LEU A 124 8.07 -7.62 -16.93
CA LEU A 124 9.47 -7.64 -16.53
C LEU A 124 10.18 -6.30 -16.82
N ALA A 125 9.93 -5.70 -18.00
CA ALA A 125 10.57 -4.45 -18.38
C ALA A 125 10.22 -3.27 -17.45
N GLU A 126 9.02 -3.28 -16.87
CA GLU A 126 8.57 -2.28 -15.91
C GLU A 126 8.78 -2.70 -14.45
N GLY A 127 9.14 -3.96 -14.20
CA GLY A 127 9.15 -4.54 -12.86
C GLY A 127 7.77 -4.58 -12.20
N SER A 128 6.69 -4.39 -12.96
CA SER A 128 5.32 -4.36 -12.43
C SER A 128 4.73 -5.76 -12.34
N LEU A 129 3.94 -5.99 -11.28
CA LEU A 129 3.35 -7.29 -10.96
C LEU A 129 1.86 -7.37 -11.27
N PHE A 130 1.17 -6.24 -11.22
CA PHE A 130 -0.29 -6.20 -11.22
C PHE A 130 -0.85 -5.46 -12.43
N ASP A 131 -2.05 -5.87 -12.85
CA ASP A 131 -2.79 -5.26 -13.94
C ASP A 131 -3.17 -3.81 -13.59
N LYS A 132 -2.58 -2.85 -14.31
CA LYS A 132 -2.80 -1.41 -14.09
C LYS A 132 -4.23 -0.97 -14.47
N ASP A 133 -4.89 -1.73 -15.35
CA ASP A 133 -6.26 -1.44 -15.81
C ASP A 133 -7.30 -1.83 -14.76
N ILE A 134 -6.95 -2.72 -13.81
CA ILE A 134 -7.81 -3.18 -12.73
C ILE A 134 -7.39 -2.52 -11.42
N SER A 135 -7.98 -1.36 -11.15
CA SER A 135 -7.60 -0.50 -10.05
C SER A 135 -8.74 -0.31 -9.05
N TRP A 136 -8.46 0.33 -7.90
CA TRP A 136 -9.47 0.78 -6.96
C TRP A 136 -10.50 1.71 -7.62
N ARG A 137 -10.06 2.59 -8.51
CA ARG A 137 -10.94 3.47 -9.27
C ARG A 137 -11.92 2.65 -10.12
N LYS A 138 -11.43 1.66 -10.86
CA LYS A 138 -12.24 0.75 -11.66
C LYS A 138 -13.26 -0.01 -10.81
N TYR A 139 -12.86 -0.49 -9.63
CA TYR A 139 -13.76 -1.12 -8.68
C TYR A 139 -14.91 -0.21 -8.24
N GLN A 140 -14.64 1.07 -7.97
CA GLN A 140 -15.67 2.04 -7.60
C GLN A 140 -16.59 2.38 -8.79
N GLU A 141 -16.02 2.61 -9.97
CA GLU A 141 -16.79 2.90 -11.20
C GLU A 141 -17.73 1.74 -11.57
N ASP A 142 -17.25 0.51 -11.51
CA ASP A 142 -18.05 -0.68 -11.78
C ASP A 142 -19.09 -0.94 -10.67
N SER A 143 -18.81 -0.54 -9.43
CA SER A 143 -19.78 -0.60 -8.34
C SER A 143 -20.93 0.40 -8.54
N ILE A 144 -20.61 1.60 -9.03
CA ILE A 144 -21.63 2.59 -9.42
C ILE A 144 -22.46 2.08 -10.61
N SER A 145 -21.78 1.53 -11.62
CA SER A 145 -22.45 0.98 -12.79
C SER A 145 -23.41 -0.15 -12.45
N GLU A 146 -23.04 -1.01 -11.51
CA GLU A 146 -23.90 -2.12 -11.03
C GLU A 146 -25.21 -1.61 -10.45
N CYS A 147 -25.17 -0.48 -9.75
CA CYS A 147 -26.36 0.18 -9.20
C CYS A 147 -27.33 0.73 -10.27
N SER A 148 -26.99 0.68 -11.58
CA SER A 148 -27.93 1.00 -12.66
C SER A 148 -29.02 -0.06 -12.83
N ASN A 149 -28.84 -1.24 -12.24
CA ASN A 149 -29.87 -2.27 -12.17
C ASN A 149 -30.99 -1.84 -11.19
N ASP A 150 -32.22 -1.76 -11.66
CA ASP A 150 -33.40 -1.35 -10.88
C ASP A 150 -33.83 -2.37 -9.79
N GLU A 151 -33.37 -3.61 -9.90
CA GLU A 151 -33.61 -4.62 -8.87
C GLU A 151 -32.81 -4.35 -7.60
N ILE A 152 -31.67 -3.67 -7.69
CA ILE A 152 -30.82 -3.33 -6.57
C ILE A 152 -31.42 -2.12 -5.84
N LYS A 153 -31.74 -2.29 -4.55
CA LYS A 153 -32.29 -1.25 -3.68
C LYS A 153 -31.41 -0.92 -2.49
N TYR A 154 -30.62 -1.89 -2.04
CA TYR A 154 -29.71 -1.75 -0.92
C TYR A 154 -28.31 -2.23 -1.28
N VAL A 155 -27.33 -1.63 -0.64
CA VAL A 155 -25.93 -2.01 -0.77
C VAL A 155 -25.37 -2.28 0.62
N LEU A 156 -24.80 -3.47 0.82
CA LEU A 156 -24.04 -3.82 1.99
C LEU A 156 -22.57 -3.54 1.71
N THR A 157 -21.96 -2.61 2.46
CA THR A 157 -20.53 -2.37 2.46
C THR A 157 -19.92 -2.96 3.71
N CYS A 158 -18.79 -3.64 3.60
CA CYS A 158 -18.08 -4.18 4.76
C CYS A 158 -16.58 -4.30 4.48
N ASP A 159 -15.80 -4.24 5.54
CA ASP A 159 -14.34 -4.27 5.55
C ASP A 159 -13.89 -5.29 6.60
N ILE A 160 -12.82 -6.04 6.33
CA ILE A 160 -12.27 -7.00 7.29
C ILE A 160 -11.33 -6.28 8.26
N ALA A 161 -11.55 -6.45 9.56
CA ALA A 161 -10.70 -5.86 10.59
C ALA A 161 -9.31 -6.49 10.59
N ASP A 162 -8.26 -5.64 10.56
CA ASP A 162 -6.85 -6.06 10.67
C ASP A 162 -6.47 -7.22 9.73
N PHE A 163 -6.89 -7.18 8.46
CA PHE A 163 -6.87 -8.33 7.56
C PHE A 163 -5.49 -9.01 7.49
N TYR A 164 -4.43 -8.32 7.02
CA TYR A 164 -3.09 -8.92 6.86
C TYR A 164 -2.52 -9.49 8.16
N PRO A 165 -2.56 -8.77 9.31
CA PRO A 165 -2.11 -9.29 10.58
C PRO A 165 -2.91 -10.46 11.13
N ARG A 166 -4.12 -10.73 10.60
CA ARG A 166 -5.03 -11.76 11.10
C ARG A 166 -5.16 -12.99 10.18
N ILE A 167 -4.51 -13.00 9.00
CA ILE A 167 -4.54 -14.16 8.10
C ILE A 167 -3.97 -15.38 8.84
N TYR A 168 -4.79 -16.41 9.03
CA TYR A 168 -4.42 -17.60 9.77
C TYR A 168 -3.55 -18.53 8.91
N HIS A 169 -2.35 -18.88 9.38
CA HIS A 169 -1.36 -19.62 8.60
C HIS A 169 -1.87 -20.97 8.13
N HIS A 170 -2.56 -21.74 8.99
CA HIS A 170 -3.06 -23.05 8.61
C HIS A 170 -4.07 -22.98 7.44
N ARG A 171 -4.91 -21.92 7.40
CA ARG A 171 -5.84 -21.72 6.28
C ARG A 171 -5.10 -21.36 5.00
N LEU A 172 -4.12 -20.45 5.11
CA LEU A 172 -3.26 -20.09 3.99
C LEU A 172 -2.44 -21.30 3.50
N GLU A 173 -1.92 -22.15 4.39
CA GLU A 173 -1.25 -23.40 4.05
C GLU A 173 -2.13 -24.33 3.21
N ASN A 174 -3.37 -24.55 3.64
CA ASN A 174 -4.32 -25.36 2.88
C ASN A 174 -4.62 -24.77 1.49
N ALA A 175 -4.62 -23.45 1.37
CA ALA A 175 -4.81 -22.77 0.09
C ALA A 175 -3.56 -22.90 -0.80
N LEU A 176 -2.36 -22.76 -0.22
CA LEU A 176 -1.09 -22.97 -0.89
C LEU A 176 -0.93 -24.41 -1.40
N ASP A 177 -1.32 -25.41 -0.61
CA ASP A 177 -1.25 -26.82 -1.00
C ASP A 177 -2.14 -27.17 -2.20
N ARG A 178 -3.18 -26.36 -2.46
CA ARG A 178 -4.03 -26.52 -3.67
C ARG A 178 -3.37 -26.00 -4.94
N VAL A 179 -2.53 -24.94 -4.85
CA VAL A 179 -1.86 -24.34 -6.00
C VAL A 179 -0.45 -24.87 -6.22
N ASP A 180 0.17 -25.46 -5.21
CA ASP A 180 1.48 -26.13 -5.26
C ASP A 180 1.40 -27.51 -4.55
N PRO A 181 0.78 -28.53 -5.18
CA PRO A 181 0.58 -29.85 -4.55
C PRO A 181 1.88 -30.57 -4.18
N ASN A 182 2.95 -30.32 -4.91
CA ASN A 182 4.28 -30.92 -4.66
C ASN A 182 5.00 -30.27 -3.48
N LYS A 183 4.54 -29.09 -3.02
CA LYS A 183 5.13 -28.31 -1.92
C LYS A 183 6.56 -27.84 -2.17
N ASP A 184 6.97 -27.73 -3.42
CA ASP A 184 8.32 -27.31 -3.79
C ASP A 184 8.61 -25.86 -3.40
N TYR A 185 7.60 -24.99 -3.55
CA TYR A 185 7.63 -23.56 -3.25
C TYR A 185 6.84 -23.23 -1.99
N SER A 186 5.62 -23.76 -1.88
CA SER A 186 4.74 -23.51 -0.74
C SER A 186 5.34 -23.95 0.59
N GLY A 187 6.12 -25.03 0.59
CA GLY A 187 6.84 -25.49 1.79
C GLY A 187 7.85 -24.45 2.31
N LYS A 188 8.59 -23.79 1.41
CA LYS A 188 9.54 -22.72 1.76
C LYS A 188 8.80 -21.44 2.17
N ILE A 189 7.72 -21.06 1.44
CA ILE A 189 6.85 -19.94 1.79
C ILE A 189 6.32 -20.07 3.22
N LYS A 190 5.79 -21.27 3.58
CA LYS A 190 5.30 -21.56 4.94
C LYS A 190 6.37 -21.36 6.00
N LYS A 191 7.58 -21.87 5.77
CA LYS A 191 8.70 -21.72 6.72
C LYS A 191 9.12 -20.26 6.89
N LEU A 192 9.12 -19.46 5.81
CA LEU A 192 9.39 -18.04 5.89
C LEU A 192 8.30 -17.31 6.68
N LEU A 193 7.02 -17.58 6.41
CA LEU A 193 5.92 -16.98 7.16
C LEU A 193 5.99 -17.30 8.65
N GLN A 194 6.34 -18.55 9.00
CA GLN A 194 6.56 -18.95 10.40
C GLN A 194 7.74 -18.19 11.03
N THR A 195 8.82 -17.96 10.27
CA THR A 195 9.95 -17.15 10.74
C THR A 195 9.55 -15.68 10.93
N PHE A 196 8.81 -15.09 9.98
CA PHE A 196 8.37 -13.70 10.04
C PHE A 196 7.33 -13.42 11.14
N SER A 197 6.53 -14.41 11.51
CA SER A 197 5.54 -14.28 12.58
C SER A 197 6.03 -14.70 13.95
N GLU A 198 7.30 -15.16 14.03
CA GLU A 198 7.92 -15.64 15.28
C GLU A 198 7.11 -16.79 15.93
N THR A 199 6.45 -16.49 17.05
CA THR A 199 5.66 -17.46 17.82
C THR A 199 4.18 -17.49 17.43
N LYS A 200 3.74 -16.62 16.51
CA LYS A 200 2.32 -16.48 16.15
C LYS A 200 1.98 -17.43 15.00
N SER A 201 0.80 -18.02 15.02
CA SER A 201 0.27 -18.87 13.93
C SER A 201 -0.59 -18.08 12.93
N TYR A 202 -0.46 -16.77 12.88
CA TYR A 202 -1.22 -15.87 12.02
C TYR A 202 -0.40 -14.63 11.64
N GLY A 203 -0.85 -13.95 10.61
CA GLY A 203 -0.27 -12.74 10.09
C GLY A 203 0.66 -12.98 8.90
N VAL A 204 0.56 -12.11 7.93
CA VAL A 204 1.51 -11.98 6.82
C VAL A 204 2.14 -10.60 6.88
N PRO A 205 3.40 -10.45 6.43
CA PRO A 205 4.10 -9.17 6.48
C PRO A 205 3.31 -8.06 5.78
N VAL A 206 3.09 -6.93 6.46
CA VAL A 206 2.31 -5.82 5.91
C VAL A 206 3.20 -4.92 5.07
N GLY A 207 2.80 -4.67 3.82
CA GLY A 207 3.47 -3.74 2.91
C GLY A 207 4.16 -4.40 1.72
N CYS A 208 4.61 -5.66 1.82
CA CYS A 208 5.33 -6.31 0.72
C CYS A 208 4.40 -6.88 -0.37
N PRO A 209 4.85 -6.89 -1.64
CA PRO A 209 4.05 -7.40 -2.76
C PRO A 209 3.67 -8.88 -2.66
N ALA A 210 4.55 -9.71 -2.11
CA ALA A 210 4.27 -11.14 -1.89
C ALA A 210 3.03 -11.35 -1.01
N SER A 211 2.91 -10.58 0.08
CA SER A 211 1.75 -10.67 0.97
C SER A 211 0.44 -10.26 0.31
N ARG A 212 0.48 -9.36 -0.67
CA ARG A 212 -0.71 -8.97 -1.45
C ARG A 212 -1.25 -10.13 -2.26
N ILE A 213 -0.38 -10.90 -2.91
CA ILE A 213 -0.76 -12.10 -3.67
C ILE A 213 -1.30 -13.18 -2.73
N LEU A 214 -0.63 -13.42 -1.61
CA LEU A 214 -1.05 -14.41 -0.62
C LEU A 214 -2.36 -14.05 0.09
N ALA A 215 -2.61 -12.76 0.31
CA ALA A 215 -3.87 -12.27 0.87
C ALA A 215 -5.06 -12.56 -0.04
N GLU A 216 -4.87 -12.42 -1.37
CA GLU A 216 -5.90 -12.79 -2.34
C GLU A 216 -6.19 -14.30 -2.35
N LEU A 217 -5.14 -15.12 -2.20
CA LEU A 217 -5.29 -16.57 -2.06
C LEU A 217 -6.03 -16.95 -0.77
N ALA A 218 -5.80 -16.23 0.33
CA ALA A 218 -6.45 -16.48 1.61
C ALA A 218 -7.98 -16.28 1.55
N LEU A 219 -8.47 -15.30 0.76
CA LEU A 219 -9.90 -15.02 0.61
C LEU A 219 -10.59 -15.78 -0.53
N ASP A 220 -9.87 -16.56 -1.31
CA ASP A 220 -10.43 -17.32 -2.44
C ASP A 220 -11.61 -18.23 -2.03
N SER A 221 -11.56 -18.80 -0.82
CA SER A 221 -12.65 -19.63 -0.28
C SER A 221 -13.94 -18.82 -0.04
N ILE A 222 -13.81 -17.58 0.41
CA ILE A 222 -14.94 -16.66 0.64
C ILE A 222 -15.50 -16.18 -0.70
N ASP A 223 -14.66 -15.82 -1.67
CA ASP A 223 -15.09 -15.43 -3.00
C ASP A 223 -15.87 -16.55 -3.70
N LYS A 224 -15.39 -17.78 -3.60
CA LYS A 224 -16.09 -18.95 -4.13
C LYS A 224 -17.41 -19.22 -3.42
N LEU A 225 -17.46 -19.06 -2.10
CA LEU A 225 -18.71 -19.18 -1.33
C LEU A 225 -19.75 -18.17 -1.80
N LEU A 226 -19.38 -16.90 -1.96
CA LEU A 226 -20.28 -15.85 -2.42
C LEU A 226 -20.79 -16.14 -3.84
N SER A 227 -19.89 -16.54 -4.74
CA SER A 227 -20.23 -16.91 -6.12
C SER A 227 -21.14 -18.13 -6.21
N MET A 228 -20.88 -19.19 -5.42
CA MET A 228 -21.73 -20.39 -5.36
C MET A 228 -23.14 -20.10 -4.84
N ASN A 229 -23.28 -19.13 -3.94
CA ASN A 229 -24.57 -18.67 -3.45
C ASN A 229 -25.22 -17.64 -4.37
N ARG A 230 -24.64 -17.35 -5.55
CA ARG A 230 -25.11 -16.37 -6.54
C ARG A 230 -25.28 -14.98 -5.97
N ILE A 231 -24.46 -14.63 -4.98
CA ILE A 231 -24.45 -13.31 -4.37
C ILE A 231 -23.75 -12.35 -5.33
N ASN A 232 -24.39 -11.25 -5.65
CA ASN A 232 -23.81 -10.19 -6.47
C ASN A 232 -22.92 -9.32 -5.60
N TYR A 233 -21.60 -9.39 -5.82
CA TYR A 233 -20.62 -8.67 -5.02
C TYR A 233 -19.44 -8.19 -5.86
N LYS A 234 -18.75 -7.19 -5.33
CA LYS A 234 -17.43 -6.76 -5.76
C LYS A 234 -16.52 -6.64 -4.54
N ARG A 235 -15.24 -6.97 -4.72
CA ARG A 235 -14.24 -6.92 -3.64
C ARG A 235 -12.94 -6.24 -4.12
N TYR A 236 -12.41 -5.41 -3.25
CA TYR A 236 -11.07 -4.86 -3.37
C TYR A 236 -10.29 -5.08 -2.08
N VAL A 237 -9.38 -6.04 -2.05
CA VAL A 237 -8.64 -6.55 -0.87
C VAL A 237 -9.62 -7.04 0.20
N ASP A 238 -9.79 -6.31 1.28
CA ASP A 238 -10.64 -6.53 2.43
C ASP A 238 -11.98 -5.77 2.38
N ASP A 239 -12.14 -4.86 1.40
CA ASP A 239 -13.37 -4.09 1.17
C ASP A 239 -14.35 -4.87 0.27
N PHE A 240 -15.55 -5.13 0.77
CA PHE A 240 -16.65 -5.75 0.02
C PHE A 240 -17.77 -4.76 -0.23
N VAL A 241 -18.32 -4.78 -1.44
CA VAL A 241 -19.59 -4.15 -1.81
C VAL A 241 -20.52 -5.24 -2.33
N ILE A 242 -21.66 -5.42 -1.70
CA ILE A 242 -22.65 -6.48 -2.00
C ILE A 242 -23.98 -5.83 -2.34
N PHE A 243 -24.54 -6.20 -3.49
CA PHE A 243 -25.74 -5.60 -4.05
C PHE A 243 -26.96 -6.45 -3.72
N CYS A 244 -27.98 -5.84 -3.14
CA CYS A 244 -29.13 -6.54 -2.56
C CYS A 244 -30.46 -5.94 -3.05
N ASN A 245 -31.47 -6.80 -3.18
CA ASN A 245 -32.81 -6.37 -3.61
C ASN A 245 -33.66 -5.87 -2.42
N SER A 246 -33.32 -6.28 -1.19
CA SER A 246 -33.99 -5.85 0.03
C SER A 246 -33.00 -5.71 1.19
N ARG A 247 -33.46 -5.02 2.24
CA ARG A 247 -32.68 -4.88 3.47
C ARG A 247 -32.56 -6.21 4.22
N GLU A 248 -33.58 -7.03 4.16
CA GLU A 248 -33.62 -8.39 4.75
C GLU A 248 -32.60 -9.30 4.08
N ASP A 249 -32.47 -9.21 2.76
CA ASP A 249 -31.47 -9.94 2.00
C ASP A 249 -30.06 -9.51 2.37
N ALA A 250 -29.81 -8.21 2.47
CA ALA A 250 -28.53 -7.68 2.94
C ALA A 250 -28.16 -8.20 4.34
N HIS A 251 -29.11 -8.27 5.27
CA HIS A 251 -28.88 -8.84 6.61
C HIS A 251 -28.58 -10.34 6.58
N LYS A 252 -29.26 -11.12 5.72
CA LYS A 252 -28.95 -12.54 5.55
C LYS A 252 -27.54 -12.76 5.04
N ILE A 253 -27.14 -11.98 4.03
CA ILE A 253 -25.80 -12.08 3.44
C ILE A 253 -24.74 -11.62 4.45
N LEU A 254 -24.97 -10.53 5.18
CA LEU A 254 -24.10 -10.08 6.26
C LEU A 254 -23.88 -11.17 7.31
N THR A 255 -24.97 -11.84 7.74
CA THR A 255 -24.91 -12.94 8.71
C THR A 255 -24.10 -14.12 8.15
N LEU A 256 -24.34 -14.50 6.90
CA LEU A 256 -23.60 -15.58 6.22
C LEU A 256 -22.11 -15.25 6.12
N LEU A 257 -21.77 -14.06 5.63
CA LEU A 257 -20.38 -13.62 5.45
C LEU A 257 -19.67 -13.54 6.81
N SER A 258 -20.26 -12.87 7.81
CA SER A 258 -19.68 -12.78 9.15
C SER A 258 -19.43 -14.14 9.77
N LYS A 259 -20.42 -15.05 9.69
CA LYS A 259 -20.30 -16.41 10.20
C LYS A 259 -19.15 -17.16 9.53
N LYS A 260 -19.05 -17.08 8.19
CA LYS A 260 -18.04 -17.82 7.43
C LYS A 260 -16.64 -17.24 7.60
N LEU A 261 -16.51 -15.93 7.70
CA LEU A 261 -15.23 -15.31 8.05
C LEU A 261 -14.75 -15.77 9.43
N MET A 262 -15.64 -15.78 10.43
CA MET A 262 -15.27 -16.21 11.79
C MET A 262 -14.97 -17.71 11.88
N GLU A 263 -15.86 -18.57 11.34
CA GLU A 263 -15.72 -20.03 11.47
C GLU A 263 -14.57 -20.60 10.63
N ASN A 264 -14.42 -20.10 9.41
CA ASN A 264 -13.48 -20.69 8.46
C ASN A 264 -12.13 -19.98 8.45
N GLU A 265 -12.09 -18.65 8.54
CA GLU A 265 -10.87 -17.88 8.34
C GLU A 265 -10.33 -17.24 9.62
N GLY A 266 -11.11 -17.26 10.72
CA GLY A 266 -10.75 -16.57 11.96
C GLY A 266 -10.76 -15.04 11.84
N LEU A 267 -11.47 -14.51 10.81
CA LEU A 267 -11.54 -13.10 10.49
C LEU A 267 -12.87 -12.49 10.97
N THR A 268 -12.86 -11.20 11.25
CA THR A 268 -14.06 -10.45 11.68
C THR A 268 -14.21 -9.19 10.84
N LEU A 269 -15.48 -8.77 10.64
CA LEU A 269 -15.79 -7.51 9.97
C LEU A 269 -15.55 -6.32 10.90
N GLN A 270 -15.07 -5.22 10.33
CA GLN A 270 -14.89 -3.93 11.01
C GLN A 270 -16.27 -3.27 11.22
N LYS A 271 -16.73 -3.23 12.45
CA LYS A 271 -18.10 -2.77 12.79
C LYS A 271 -18.41 -1.35 12.31
N GLN A 272 -17.42 -0.45 12.38
CA GLN A 272 -17.61 0.95 12.01
C GLN A 272 -17.68 1.17 10.48
N LYS A 273 -17.17 0.22 9.70
CA LYS A 273 -17.17 0.25 8.23
C LYS A 273 -18.19 -0.71 7.60
N THR A 274 -18.95 -1.44 8.43
CA THR A 274 -19.99 -2.36 7.98
C THR A 274 -21.34 -1.66 8.03
N ASN A 275 -21.92 -1.40 6.84
CA ASN A 275 -23.15 -0.63 6.71
C ASN A 275 -24.08 -1.26 5.68
N ILE A 276 -25.39 -1.19 5.94
CA ILE A 276 -26.44 -1.46 4.95
C ILE A 276 -27.10 -0.12 4.64
N VAL A 277 -26.84 0.38 3.45
CA VAL A 277 -27.30 1.68 2.96
C VAL A 277 -28.25 1.54 1.78
N THR A 278 -29.02 2.56 1.47
CA THR A 278 -29.83 2.57 0.23
C THR A 278 -28.92 2.75 -0.98
N LYS A 279 -29.41 2.35 -2.16
CA LYS A 279 -28.69 2.55 -3.43
C LYS A 279 -28.29 4.02 -3.65
N GLU A 280 -29.20 4.94 -3.36
CA GLU A 280 -29.01 6.38 -3.51
C GLU A 280 -27.90 6.91 -2.60
N GLU A 281 -27.91 6.50 -1.33
CA GLU A 281 -26.89 6.86 -0.35
C GLU A 281 -25.50 6.31 -0.77
N PHE A 282 -25.43 5.04 -1.17
CA PHE A 282 -24.20 4.44 -1.68
C PHE A 282 -23.65 5.21 -2.89
N LEU A 283 -24.51 5.54 -3.86
CA LEU A 283 -24.12 6.28 -5.07
C LEU A 283 -23.59 7.66 -4.73
N SER A 284 -24.23 8.38 -3.80
CA SER A 284 -23.79 9.71 -3.35
C SER A 284 -22.39 9.64 -2.74
N VAL A 285 -22.19 8.76 -1.75
CA VAL A 285 -20.90 8.59 -1.05
C VAL A 285 -19.80 8.12 -2.00
N THR A 286 -20.08 7.16 -2.87
CA THR A 286 -19.07 6.61 -3.77
C THR A 286 -18.66 7.60 -4.85
N LYS A 287 -19.60 8.36 -5.40
CA LYS A 287 -19.29 9.44 -6.35
C LYS A 287 -18.45 10.54 -5.67
N ALA A 288 -18.78 10.92 -4.44
CA ALA A 288 -17.98 11.87 -3.67
C ALA A 288 -16.54 11.38 -3.49
N LYS A 289 -16.33 10.12 -3.11
CA LYS A 289 -14.99 9.51 -3.00
C LYS A 289 -14.20 9.52 -4.32
N LEU A 290 -14.86 9.25 -5.45
CA LEU A 290 -14.20 9.26 -6.77
C LEU A 290 -13.78 10.65 -7.21
N HIS A 291 -14.52 11.68 -6.82
CA HIS A 291 -14.22 13.07 -7.17
C HIS A 291 -13.39 13.79 -6.11
N GLY A 292 -12.95 13.08 -5.06
CA GLY A 292 -12.14 13.66 -3.98
C GLY A 292 -12.95 14.52 -3.00
N ASN A 293 -14.29 14.47 -3.06
CA ASN A 293 -15.17 15.17 -2.15
C ASN A 293 -15.44 14.29 -0.93
N ASP A 294 -14.61 14.41 0.11
CA ASP A 294 -15.02 13.97 1.45
C ASP A 294 -16.03 14.97 2.01
N GLU A 295 -16.94 14.50 2.85
CA GLU A 295 -18.22 15.03 3.36
C GLU A 295 -18.32 16.52 3.80
N ASP A 296 -17.27 17.32 3.68
CA ASP A 296 -17.33 18.77 3.84
C ASP A 296 -17.65 19.42 2.49
N GLU A 297 -18.58 20.37 2.45
CA GLU A 297 -18.94 21.22 1.29
C GLU A 297 -17.67 21.82 0.64
N GLU A 298 -17.01 21.06 -0.22
CA GLU A 298 -15.77 21.51 -0.84
C GLU A 298 -16.06 22.53 -1.93
N SER A 299 -15.35 23.63 -1.81
CA SER A 299 -15.43 24.68 -2.83
C SER A 299 -15.04 24.09 -4.19
N PRO A 300 -15.66 24.56 -5.31
CA PRO A 300 -15.29 24.13 -6.68
C PRO A 300 -13.78 24.24 -6.96
N MET A 301 -13.08 25.08 -6.23
CA MET A 301 -11.65 25.30 -6.29
C MET A 301 -10.85 24.09 -5.77
N LYS A 302 -11.29 23.45 -4.67
CA LYS A 302 -10.66 22.23 -4.16
C LYS A 302 -10.86 21.04 -5.09
N ALA A 303 -12.06 20.89 -5.66
CA ALA A 303 -12.34 19.84 -6.64
C ALA A 303 -11.46 20.01 -7.89
N LYS A 304 -11.31 21.24 -8.39
CA LYS A 304 -10.39 21.56 -9.50
C LYS A 304 -8.94 21.24 -9.14
N PHE A 305 -8.48 21.58 -7.94
CA PHE A 305 -7.14 21.25 -7.47
C PHE A 305 -6.89 19.75 -7.39
N MET A 306 -7.82 18.98 -6.81
CA MET A 306 -7.71 17.52 -6.69
C MET A 306 -7.71 16.77 -8.03
N SER A 307 -8.24 17.40 -9.09
CA SER A 307 -8.21 16.82 -10.45
C SER A 307 -6.87 17.02 -11.17
N LEU A 308 -5.97 17.84 -10.65
CA LEU A 308 -4.66 18.08 -11.26
C LEU A 308 -3.79 16.82 -11.18
N PRO A 309 -3.11 16.41 -12.26
CA PRO A 309 -2.21 15.26 -12.28
C PRO A 309 -0.86 15.60 -11.62
N ILE A 310 -0.84 15.82 -10.29
CA ILE A 310 0.40 16.12 -9.54
C ILE A 310 1.22 14.83 -9.36
N ARG A 311 1.54 14.17 -10.46
CA ARG A 311 2.48 13.05 -10.51
C ARG A 311 3.49 13.40 -11.59
N PHE A 312 4.67 13.77 -11.13
CA PHE A 312 5.82 14.01 -11.99
C PHE A 312 6.66 12.74 -12.04
N ASP A 313 6.88 12.23 -13.24
CA ASP A 313 7.88 11.18 -13.50
C ASP A 313 9.14 11.83 -14.09
N PRO A 314 10.21 11.99 -13.29
CA PRO A 314 11.44 12.63 -13.77
C PRO A 314 12.15 11.85 -14.91
N TYR A 315 11.71 10.62 -15.17
CA TYR A 315 12.26 9.74 -16.20
C TYR A 315 11.36 9.66 -17.45
N SER A 316 10.24 10.40 -17.49
CA SER A 316 9.40 10.46 -18.69
C SER A 316 10.14 11.22 -19.80
N ALA A 317 9.89 10.82 -21.07
CA ALA A 317 10.51 11.49 -22.23
C ALA A 317 10.12 12.99 -22.31
N ASN A 318 9.01 13.39 -21.70
CA ASN A 318 8.46 14.75 -21.68
C ASN A 318 8.48 15.39 -20.29
N ALA A 319 9.37 14.93 -19.40
CA ALA A 319 9.41 15.35 -17.99
C ALA A 319 9.45 16.87 -17.79
N ILE A 320 10.15 17.60 -18.65
CA ILE A 320 10.26 19.06 -18.55
C ILE A 320 8.95 19.74 -18.93
N GLU A 321 8.27 19.27 -19.98
CA GLU A 321 6.99 19.81 -20.44
C GLU A 321 5.90 19.55 -19.42
N GLU A 322 5.81 18.33 -18.90
CA GLU A 322 4.88 17.91 -17.84
C GLU A 322 5.07 18.74 -16.56
N TYR A 323 6.31 19.02 -16.18
CA TYR A 323 6.61 19.84 -15.01
C TYR A 323 6.15 21.29 -15.18
N GLU A 324 6.42 21.90 -16.34
CA GLU A 324 6.00 23.28 -16.61
C GLU A 324 4.46 23.40 -16.74
N GLU A 325 3.77 22.40 -17.30
CA GLU A 325 2.30 22.35 -17.33
C GLU A 325 1.70 22.27 -15.91
N ILE A 326 2.27 21.42 -15.04
CA ILE A 326 1.83 21.35 -13.63
C ILE A 326 2.05 22.70 -12.94
N LYS A 327 3.20 23.29 -13.09
CA LYS A 327 3.56 24.56 -12.50
C LYS A 327 2.65 25.71 -12.96
N GLU A 328 2.30 25.76 -14.25
CA GLU A 328 1.35 26.73 -14.79
C GLU A 328 -0.05 26.51 -14.21
N SER A 329 -0.50 25.27 -14.13
CA SER A 329 -1.82 24.90 -13.57
C SER A 329 -1.94 25.26 -12.07
N LEU A 330 -0.83 25.30 -11.34
CA LEU A 330 -0.80 25.61 -9.91
C LEU A 330 -0.86 27.12 -9.63
N LYS A 331 -0.61 27.98 -10.60
CA LYS A 331 -0.64 29.46 -10.42
C LYS A 331 -2.01 29.99 -9.98
N ASP A 332 -3.07 29.30 -10.33
CA ASP A 332 -4.45 29.67 -9.96
C ASP A 332 -4.76 29.40 -8.47
N PHE A 333 -3.86 28.74 -7.73
CA PHE A 333 -4.13 28.26 -6.38
C PHE A 333 -3.18 28.89 -5.35
N ASP A 334 -3.76 29.42 -4.27
CA ASP A 334 -2.98 29.81 -3.09
C ASP A 334 -2.75 28.59 -2.18
N LEU A 335 -1.67 27.83 -2.48
CA LEU A 335 -1.36 26.59 -1.78
C LEU A 335 -1.07 26.81 -0.30
N LEU A 336 -0.48 27.97 0.09
CA LEU A 336 -0.21 28.28 1.49
C LEU A 336 -1.50 28.57 2.27
N ALA A 337 -2.45 29.30 1.65
CA ALA A 337 -3.76 29.51 2.25
C ALA A 337 -4.54 28.20 2.38
N MET A 338 -4.45 27.32 1.37
CA MET A 338 -5.06 25.99 1.41
C MET A 338 -4.46 25.13 2.55
N LEU A 339 -3.14 25.15 2.74
CA LEU A 339 -2.47 24.46 3.85
C LEU A 339 -2.92 25.02 5.20
N SER A 340 -2.95 26.35 5.34
CA SER A 340 -3.38 27.01 6.56
C SER A 340 -4.83 26.69 6.91
N SER A 341 -5.71 26.63 5.91
CA SER A 341 -7.11 26.23 6.08
C SER A 341 -7.25 24.78 6.56
N GLU A 342 -6.42 23.85 6.03
CA GLU A 342 -6.43 22.45 6.50
C GLU A 342 -5.95 22.34 7.96
N LEU A 343 -4.91 23.07 8.33
CA LEU A 343 -4.36 23.06 9.69
C LEU A 343 -5.28 23.69 10.75
N GLN A 344 -6.29 24.47 10.34
CA GLN A 344 -7.31 25.01 11.25
C GLN A 344 -8.44 24.01 11.55
N LYS A 345 -8.52 22.91 10.81
CA LYS A 345 -9.53 21.88 11.06
C LYS A 345 -9.14 21.04 12.27
N SER A 346 -10.13 20.54 13.00
CA SER A 346 -9.92 19.55 14.07
C SER A 346 -9.36 18.22 13.56
N LYS A 347 -9.45 17.96 12.25
CA LYS A 347 -8.96 16.79 11.57
C LYS A 347 -8.70 17.12 10.10
N ILE A 348 -7.46 16.92 9.63
CA ILE A 348 -7.11 17.16 8.22
C ILE A 348 -7.74 16.14 7.29
N ASN A 349 -8.07 16.54 6.08
CA ASN A 349 -8.35 15.61 4.99
C ASN A 349 -7.03 15.04 4.47
N GLN A 350 -6.72 13.78 4.80
CA GLN A 350 -5.43 13.15 4.48
C GLN A 350 -5.16 13.08 2.98
N SER A 351 -6.17 12.77 2.17
CA SER A 351 -6.03 12.66 0.71
C SER A 351 -5.68 14.01 0.09
N PHE A 352 -6.45 15.03 0.45
CA PHE A 352 -6.22 16.40 0.03
C PHE A 352 -4.85 16.92 0.49
N SER A 353 -4.52 16.75 1.77
CA SER A 353 -3.24 17.19 2.34
C SER A 353 -2.03 16.52 1.69
N LYS A 354 -2.09 15.20 1.40
CA LYS A 354 -1.04 14.50 0.66
C LYS A 354 -0.86 15.05 -0.75
N HIS A 355 -1.96 15.34 -1.44
CA HIS A 355 -1.94 15.94 -2.77
C HIS A 355 -1.35 17.36 -2.73
N LEU A 356 -1.77 18.18 -1.76
CA LEU A 356 -1.28 19.54 -1.53
C LEU A 356 0.22 19.56 -1.22
N ILE A 357 0.72 18.67 -0.36
CA ILE A 357 2.15 18.59 -0.02
C ILE A 357 2.99 18.25 -1.24
N LYS A 358 2.53 17.31 -2.07
CA LYS A 358 3.21 16.97 -3.33
C LYS A 358 3.22 18.15 -4.31
N ALA A 359 2.17 18.98 -4.36
CA ALA A 359 2.09 20.14 -5.21
C ALA A 359 3.18 21.18 -4.90
N PHE A 360 3.61 21.31 -3.65
CA PHE A 360 4.69 22.22 -3.28
C PHE A 360 6.01 21.91 -3.99
N SER A 361 6.27 20.68 -4.44
CA SER A 361 7.47 20.32 -5.20
C SER A 361 7.61 21.10 -6.51
N ALA A 362 6.49 21.55 -7.09
CA ALA A 362 6.45 22.33 -8.32
C ALA A 362 6.39 23.86 -8.09
N THR A 363 6.57 24.32 -6.85
CA THR A 363 6.58 25.76 -6.49
C THR A 363 8.00 26.34 -6.41
N SER A 364 8.10 27.66 -6.21
CA SER A 364 9.39 28.32 -5.97
C SER A 364 10.02 27.89 -4.64
N ASP A 365 11.35 28.05 -4.54
CA ASP A 365 12.12 27.71 -3.34
C ASP A 365 11.65 28.45 -2.08
N GLU A 366 11.13 29.67 -2.25
CA GLU A 366 10.55 30.48 -1.17
C GLU A 366 9.22 29.92 -0.67
N ILE A 367 8.34 29.52 -1.59
CA ILE A 367 7.02 28.98 -1.24
C ILE A 367 7.17 27.63 -0.57
N ILE A 368 7.98 26.73 -1.13
CA ILE A 368 8.20 25.40 -0.55
C ILE A 368 8.86 25.49 0.83
N SER A 369 9.86 26.38 1.00
CA SER A 369 10.50 26.64 2.29
C SER A 369 9.49 27.13 3.34
N SER A 370 8.63 28.07 2.97
CA SER A 370 7.57 28.59 3.84
C SER A 370 6.55 27.52 4.21
N ALA A 371 6.15 26.69 3.26
CA ALA A 371 5.24 25.56 3.49
C ALA A 371 5.82 24.55 4.48
N PHE A 372 7.08 24.17 4.32
CA PHE A 372 7.73 23.23 5.24
C PHE A 372 7.93 23.82 6.63
N LYS A 373 8.22 25.10 6.75
CA LYS A 373 8.27 25.81 8.04
C LYS A 373 6.91 25.75 8.76
N VAL A 374 5.82 25.99 8.05
CA VAL A 374 4.47 25.87 8.60
C VAL A 374 4.15 24.42 8.97
N MET A 375 4.44 23.45 8.11
CA MET A 375 4.18 22.03 8.37
C MET A 375 4.92 21.50 9.60
N PHE A 376 6.22 21.80 9.73
CA PHE A 376 7.02 21.32 10.87
C PHE A 376 6.68 22.01 12.18
N ASN A 377 6.16 23.24 12.15
CA ASN A 377 5.64 23.91 13.33
C ASN A 377 4.26 23.34 13.79
N ASN A 378 3.52 22.70 12.89
CA ASN A 378 2.23 22.07 13.16
C ASN A 378 2.25 20.56 12.95
N LEU A 379 3.37 19.91 13.22
CA LEU A 379 3.61 18.51 12.87
C LEU A 379 2.63 17.55 13.56
N HIS A 380 2.15 17.88 14.77
CA HIS A 380 1.16 17.11 15.52
C HIS A 380 -0.18 16.96 14.80
N GLU A 381 -0.60 17.97 14.02
CA GLU A 381 -1.80 17.89 13.20
C GLU A 381 -1.57 17.06 11.91
N LEU A 382 -0.34 16.96 11.48
CA LEU A 382 0.07 16.31 10.22
C LEU A 382 0.63 14.90 10.40
N TYR A 383 0.60 14.37 11.62
CA TYR A 383 1.14 13.04 11.93
C TYR A 383 0.62 11.92 11.00
N PRO A 384 -0.69 11.90 10.61
CA PRO A 384 -1.21 10.86 9.73
C PRO A 384 -0.61 10.83 8.32
N ILE A 385 0.07 11.90 7.91
CA ILE A 385 0.69 12.05 6.58
C ILE A 385 2.18 12.36 6.67
N PHE A 386 2.77 12.16 7.85
CA PHE A 386 4.19 12.47 8.15
C PHE A 386 5.15 11.84 7.12
N THR A 387 4.92 10.58 6.74
CA THR A 387 5.67 9.89 5.70
C THR A 387 5.75 10.68 4.40
N THR A 388 4.62 11.22 3.93
CA THR A 388 4.57 12.03 2.71
C THR A 388 5.36 13.34 2.87
N ILE A 389 5.29 13.97 4.05
CA ILE A 389 6.04 15.19 4.35
C ILE A 389 7.54 14.94 4.24
N ILE A 390 8.04 13.89 4.87
CA ILE A 390 9.46 13.55 4.84
C ILE A 390 9.92 13.19 3.42
N GLN A 391 9.16 12.40 2.67
CA GLN A 391 9.49 12.07 1.29
C GLN A 391 9.62 13.32 0.42
N VAL A 392 8.67 14.25 0.52
CA VAL A 392 8.71 15.51 -0.26
C VAL A 392 9.81 16.44 0.24
N ALA A 393 10.08 16.50 1.55
CA ALA A 393 11.22 17.24 2.11
C ALA A 393 12.54 16.74 1.55
N ASN A 394 12.76 15.42 1.55
CA ASN A 394 13.95 14.80 1.01
C ASN A 394 14.13 15.11 -0.48
N SER A 395 13.11 14.88 -1.30
CA SER A 395 13.17 15.15 -2.76
C SER A 395 13.43 16.63 -3.09
N ASN A 396 13.12 17.55 -2.19
CA ASN A 396 13.30 18.99 -2.41
C ASN A 396 14.32 19.65 -1.47
N TRP A 397 15.13 18.86 -0.78
CA TRP A 397 16.06 19.35 0.26
C TRP A 397 16.92 20.51 -0.19
N GLN A 398 17.44 20.47 -1.43
CA GLN A 398 18.29 21.51 -1.98
C GLN A 398 17.56 22.84 -2.19
N LYS A 399 16.24 22.82 -2.39
CA LYS A 399 15.39 24.02 -2.55
C LYS A 399 15.05 24.69 -1.22
N LEU A 400 15.22 23.98 -0.08
CA LEU A 400 14.84 24.52 1.22
C LEU A 400 15.89 25.53 1.73
N SER A 401 15.39 26.62 2.31
CA SER A 401 16.25 27.62 2.96
C SER A 401 16.98 27.03 4.18
N ALA A 402 18.12 27.63 4.55
CA ALA A 402 18.88 27.21 5.74
C ALA A 402 18.04 27.24 7.01
N GLU A 403 17.27 28.30 7.22
CA GLU A 403 16.36 28.42 8.37
C GLU A 403 15.31 27.30 8.41
N THR A 404 14.75 26.92 7.25
CA THR A 404 13.78 25.81 7.18
C THR A 404 14.43 24.48 7.49
N LYS A 405 15.66 24.23 6.99
CA LYS A 405 16.44 23.04 7.30
C LYS A 405 16.72 22.91 8.80
N ASP A 406 17.09 24.00 9.46
CA ASP A 406 17.34 24.03 10.90
C ASP A 406 16.05 23.69 11.68
N ILE A 407 14.91 24.26 11.30
CA ILE A 407 13.61 23.93 11.93
C ILE A 407 13.28 22.44 11.77
N ILE A 408 13.46 21.90 10.58
CA ILE A 408 13.22 20.47 10.32
C ILE A 408 14.12 19.61 11.21
N LEU A 409 15.42 19.95 11.28
CA LEU A 409 16.42 19.25 12.10
C LEU A 409 16.05 19.27 13.59
N ASP A 410 15.70 20.44 14.11
CA ASP A 410 15.35 20.61 15.53
C ASP A 410 14.08 19.80 15.88
N LYS A 411 13.04 19.86 15.03
CA LYS A 411 11.79 19.14 15.28
C LYS A 411 11.97 17.62 15.21
N ILE A 412 12.71 17.13 14.21
CA ILE A 412 13.00 15.69 14.09
C ILE A 412 13.87 15.22 15.28
N THR A 413 14.89 15.99 15.64
CA THR A 413 15.74 15.68 16.81
C THR A 413 14.92 15.60 18.10
N ALA A 414 13.99 16.55 18.29
CA ALA A 414 13.09 16.54 19.43
C ALA A 414 12.20 15.28 19.47
N LEU A 415 11.65 14.88 18.32
CA LEU A 415 10.83 13.66 18.21
C LEU A 415 11.64 12.41 18.55
N ILE A 416 12.87 12.28 18.05
CA ILE A 416 13.73 11.13 18.33
C ILE A 416 14.09 11.06 19.81
N LYS A 417 14.34 12.22 20.46
CA LYS A 417 14.73 12.28 21.88
C LYS A 417 13.55 12.01 22.84
N GLN A 418 12.34 12.41 22.47
CA GLN A 418 11.16 12.24 23.34
C GLN A 418 10.75 10.78 23.54
N ASP A 419 11.16 9.89 22.66
CA ASP A 419 10.54 8.57 22.54
C ASP A 419 11.54 7.40 22.56
N SER A 420 12.62 7.53 23.31
CA SER A 420 13.67 6.50 23.42
C SER A 420 13.20 5.13 23.93
N GLY A 421 11.91 4.83 23.90
CA GLY A 421 11.30 3.57 24.33
C GLY A 421 10.13 3.04 23.48
N ASN A 422 9.74 3.71 22.40
CA ASN A 422 8.56 3.33 21.61
C ASN A 422 8.91 2.93 20.17
N ASP A 423 8.38 1.80 19.70
CA ASP A 423 8.57 1.25 18.33
C ASP A 423 8.09 2.19 17.19
N SER A 424 7.25 3.19 17.50
CA SER A 424 6.78 4.19 16.52
C SER A 424 7.88 5.10 15.97
N ASN A 425 9.01 5.21 16.65
CA ASN A 425 10.15 6.03 16.24
C ASN A 425 11.04 5.39 15.18
N LEU A 426 11.00 4.07 15.05
CA LEU A 426 11.77 3.36 14.02
C LEU A 426 11.44 3.90 12.62
N LEU A 427 10.16 4.18 12.32
CA LEU A 427 9.77 4.78 11.04
C LEU A 427 10.38 6.17 10.83
N ILE A 428 10.41 7.00 11.87
CA ILE A 428 11.04 8.33 11.82
C ILE A 428 12.54 8.19 11.57
N VAL A 429 13.21 7.29 12.27
CA VAL A 429 14.64 7.01 12.11
C VAL A 429 14.96 6.52 10.71
N PHE A 430 14.18 5.60 10.17
CA PHE A 430 14.35 5.11 8.80
C PHE A 430 14.20 6.21 7.76
N TYR A 431 13.17 7.07 7.87
CA TYR A 431 12.99 8.18 6.95
C TYR A 431 14.08 9.24 7.07
N VAL A 432 14.61 9.44 8.26
CA VAL A 432 15.72 10.37 8.52
C VAL A 432 17.04 9.86 7.91
N GLN A 433 17.30 8.56 7.93
CA GLN A 433 18.49 7.97 7.30
C GLN A 433 18.53 8.15 5.77
N LEU A 434 17.39 8.44 5.14
CA LEU A 434 17.30 8.73 3.71
C LEU A 434 17.44 10.21 3.38
N MET A 435 17.50 11.08 4.41
CA MET A 435 17.77 12.49 4.17
C MET A 435 19.21 12.67 3.67
N PRO A 436 19.51 13.75 2.94
CA PRO A 436 20.85 14.00 2.42
C PRO A 436 21.94 13.93 3.49
N ASP A 437 23.16 13.56 3.09
CA ASP A 437 24.30 13.32 4.00
C ASP A 437 24.60 14.50 4.94
N ASP A 438 24.41 15.73 4.47
CA ASP A 438 24.55 16.95 5.26
C ASP A 438 23.54 17.01 6.42
N PHE A 439 22.32 16.53 6.23
CA PHE A 439 21.30 16.40 7.30
C PHE A 439 21.66 15.28 8.29
N VAL A 440 22.02 14.10 7.79
CA VAL A 440 22.40 12.95 8.62
C VAL A 440 23.64 13.26 9.45
N MET A 441 24.64 13.95 8.88
CA MET A 441 25.85 14.38 9.57
C MET A 441 25.58 15.43 10.66
N GLN A 442 24.56 16.25 10.51
CA GLN A 442 24.15 17.21 11.56
C GLN A 442 23.43 16.51 12.71
N LEU A 443 22.58 15.51 12.40
CA LEU A 443 21.93 14.69 13.45
C LEU A 443 22.94 13.93 14.33
N HIS A 444 24.06 13.46 13.77
CA HIS A 444 25.10 12.77 14.55
C HIS A 444 25.89 13.69 15.49
N ARG A 445 25.69 15.00 15.42
CA ARG A 445 26.34 15.97 16.34
C ARG A 445 25.52 16.24 17.61
N PHE A 446 24.29 15.70 17.70
CA PHE A 446 23.40 15.80 18.85
C PHE A 446 23.15 14.43 19.51
#